data_ac6ec21104e033e78ec2279c44237436
#
_entry.id   ac6ec21104e033e78ec2279c44237436
#
_cell.length_a   1.000
_cell.length_b   1.000
_cell.length_c   1.000
_cell.angle_alpha   90.00
_cell.angle_beta   90.00
_cell.angle_gamma   90.00
#
_symmetry.space_group_name_H-M   'P 1'
#
loop_
_entity.id
_entity.type
_entity.pdbx_description
1 polymer ?
#
loop_
_entity_poly.entity_id
_entity_poly.type
_entity_poly.pdbx_seq_one_letter_code
_entity_poly.pdbx_strand_id
1 'polypeptide(L)'
;MAREVVIVSAARTPIGAFQGGLAGLTAPQLGSVAITAALARAGIEGKDVQEVLMGCVLPAGQGQAPARQASRGAGVPDAVGCVTINKVCGSGLKAVMLAAQSDRKS
;
A
#
# COMPACT_ATOMS: atom_id res chain seq x y z
N MET A 1 -9.08 12.61 23.35
CA MET A 1 -10.03 11.51 23.09
C MET A 1 -9.57 10.74 21.86
N ALA A 2 -9.57 9.43 21.97
CA ALA A 2 -9.17 8.62 20.83
C ALA A 2 -10.21 8.71 19.71
N ARG A 3 -9.74 8.91 18.52
CA ARG A 3 -10.54 8.92 17.31
C ARG A 3 -10.82 7.49 16.86
N GLU A 4 -12.03 7.24 16.39
CA GLU A 4 -12.37 5.93 15.84
C GLU A 4 -11.67 5.74 14.48
N VAL A 5 -11.06 4.58 14.31
CA VAL A 5 -10.39 4.20 13.06
C VAL A 5 -11.11 3.01 12.47
N VAL A 6 -11.44 3.09 11.19
CA VAL A 6 -12.19 2.02 10.50
C VAL A 6 -11.48 1.63 9.20
N ILE A 7 -11.73 0.40 8.76
CA ILE A 7 -11.30 -0.07 7.45
C ILE A 7 -12.49 0.07 6.50
N VAL A 8 -12.32 0.85 5.44
CA VAL A 8 -13.41 1.15 4.50
C VAL A 8 -13.37 0.31 3.23
N SER A 9 -12.26 -0.36 2.97
CA SER A 9 -12.09 -1.18 1.76
C SER A 9 -10.92 -2.13 1.93
N ALA A 10 -10.91 -3.17 1.11
CA ALA A 10 -9.80 -4.10 1.01
C ALA A 10 -9.71 -4.62 -0.42
N ALA A 11 -8.50 -4.87 -0.89
CA ALA A 11 -8.27 -5.45 -2.20
C ALA A 11 -6.98 -6.27 -2.17
N ARG A 12 -6.92 -7.29 -3.00
CA ARG A 12 -5.78 -8.18 -3.08
C ARG A 12 -5.59 -8.64 -4.52
N THR A 13 -4.33 -8.69 -4.97
CA THR A 13 -3.99 -9.43 -6.19
C THR A 13 -4.02 -10.93 -5.90
N PRO A 14 -4.08 -11.79 -6.93
CA PRO A 14 -3.83 -13.22 -6.71
C PRO A 14 -2.47 -13.45 -6.07
N ILE A 15 -2.35 -14.54 -5.32
CA ILE A 15 -1.06 -14.99 -4.81
C ILE A 15 -0.47 -15.90 -5.89
N GLY A 16 0.50 -15.40 -6.64
CA GLY A 16 1.14 -16.18 -7.70
C GLY A 16 2.04 -17.26 -7.15
N ALA A 17 2.30 -18.28 -7.97
CA ALA A 17 3.32 -19.27 -7.66
C ALA A 17 4.71 -18.66 -7.88
N PHE A 18 5.72 -19.21 -7.21
CA PHE A 18 7.11 -18.81 -7.40
C PHE A 18 7.50 -18.98 -8.89
N GLN A 19 7.99 -17.90 -9.48
CA GLN A 19 8.31 -17.81 -10.91
C GLN A 19 7.12 -18.15 -11.83
N GLY A 20 5.90 -17.93 -11.34
CA GLY A 20 4.66 -18.22 -12.07
C GLY A 20 4.09 -17.03 -12.81
N GLY A 21 2.75 -16.95 -12.86
CA GLY A 21 2.03 -15.98 -13.71
C GLY A 21 2.26 -14.51 -13.37
N LEU A 22 2.67 -14.18 -12.15
CA LEU A 22 2.97 -12.82 -11.74
C LEU A 22 4.45 -12.46 -11.78
N ALA A 23 5.31 -13.37 -12.26
CA ALA A 23 6.76 -13.17 -12.26
C ALA A 23 7.22 -11.98 -13.10
N GLY A 24 6.44 -11.58 -14.11
CA GLY A 24 6.75 -10.43 -14.96
C GLY A 24 6.41 -9.07 -14.36
N LEU A 25 5.82 -9.04 -13.16
CA LEU A 25 5.39 -7.81 -12.50
C LEU A 25 6.29 -7.52 -11.29
N THR A 26 6.61 -6.24 -11.09
CA THR A 26 7.34 -5.80 -9.90
C THR A 26 6.38 -5.69 -8.71
N ALA A 27 6.93 -5.67 -7.50
CA ALA A 27 6.13 -5.45 -6.31
C ALA A 27 5.38 -4.10 -6.36
N PRO A 28 6.00 -2.97 -6.77
CA PRO A 28 5.26 -1.72 -6.93
C PRO A 28 4.11 -1.80 -7.93
N GLN A 29 4.25 -2.54 -9.03
CA GLN A 29 3.17 -2.71 -10.00
C GLN A 29 1.99 -3.47 -9.38
N LEU A 30 2.26 -4.54 -8.65
CA LEU A 30 1.21 -5.26 -7.91
C LEU A 30 0.56 -4.37 -6.86
N GLY A 31 1.35 -3.57 -6.16
CA GLY A 31 0.85 -2.61 -5.18
C GLY A 31 -0.06 -1.56 -5.80
N SER A 32 0.29 -1.05 -6.98
CA SER A 32 -0.53 -0.07 -7.70
C SER A 32 -1.90 -0.65 -8.06
N VAL A 33 -1.96 -1.90 -8.50
CA VAL A 33 -3.21 -2.58 -8.81
C VAL A 33 -4.09 -2.69 -7.56
N ALA A 34 -3.51 -3.10 -6.44
CA ALA A 34 -4.24 -3.24 -5.18
C ALA A 34 -4.76 -1.90 -4.66
N ILE A 35 -3.93 -0.85 -4.70
CA ILE A 35 -4.33 0.49 -4.26
C ILE A 35 -5.46 1.02 -5.14
N THR A 36 -5.32 0.92 -6.46
CA THR A 36 -6.35 1.37 -7.40
C THR A 36 -7.69 0.69 -7.10
N ALA A 37 -7.70 -0.62 -6.91
CA ALA A 37 -8.91 -1.36 -6.61
C ALA A 37 -9.49 -0.97 -5.23
N ALA A 38 -8.65 -0.79 -4.23
CA ALA A 38 -9.09 -0.40 -2.89
C ALA A 38 -9.75 0.98 -2.89
N LEU A 39 -9.16 1.95 -3.59
CA LEU A 39 -9.74 3.29 -3.73
C LEU A 39 -11.09 3.24 -4.44
N ALA A 40 -11.17 2.49 -5.54
CA ALA A 40 -12.42 2.36 -6.30
C ALA A 40 -13.54 1.75 -5.45
N ARG A 41 -13.22 0.68 -4.70
CA ARG A 41 -14.20 0.04 -3.82
C ARG A 41 -14.65 0.90 -2.67
N ALA A 42 -13.76 1.75 -2.16
CA ALA A 42 -14.09 2.69 -1.09
C ALA A 42 -14.87 3.92 -1.61
N GLY A 43 -14.89 4.15 -2.90
CA GLY A 43 -15.54 5.31 -3.49
C GLY A 43 -14.79 6.61 -3.24
N ILE A 44 -13.49 6.55 -3.04
CA ILE A 44 -12.63 7.73 -2.84
C ILE A 44 -11.62 7.85 -3.97
N GLU A 45 -11.09 9.05 -4.13
CA GLU A 45 -10.08 9.33 -5.16
C GLU A 45 -8.68 9.41 -4.55
N GLY A 46 -7.65 9.29 -5.40
CA GLY A 46 -6.27 9.41 -4.95
C GLY A 46 -5.98 10.72 -4.22
N LYS A 47 -6.62 11.81 -4.64
CA LYS A 47 -6.45 13.12 -3.99
C LYS A 47 -6.94 13.17 -2.55
N ASP A 48 -7.78 12.22 -2.14
CA ASP A 48 -8.31 12.15 -0.79
C ASP A 48 -7.38 11.41 0.18
N VAL A 49 -6.33 10.78 -0.35
CA VAL A 49 -5.36 10.03 0.43
C VAL A 49 -4.38 10.97 1.10
N GLN A 50 -4.16 10.82 2.39
CA GLN A 50 -3.23 11.64 3.14
C GLN A 50 -1.86 10.99 3.35
N GLU A 51 -1.82 9.65 3.35
CA GLU A 51 -0.60 8.91 3.61
C GLU A 51 -0.70 7.51 3.03
N VAL A 52 0.40 6.96 2.55
CA VAL A 52 0.48 5.60 2.03
C VAL A 52 1.54 4.82 2.80
N LEU A 53 1.14 3.71 3.41
CA LEU A 53 2.04 2.82 4.12
C LEU A 53 1.91 1.42 3.52
N MET A 54 3.00 0.90 2.97
CA MET A 54 3.01 -0.40 2.29
C MET A 54 4.11 -1.29 2.86
N GLY A 55 3.76 -2.53 3.15
CA GLY A 55 4.75 -3.55 3.51
C GLY A 55 5.45 -4.10 2.28
N CYS A 56 6.77 -4.25 2.37
CA CYS A 56 7.57 -4.89 1.34
C CYS A 56 8.71 -5.67 1.98
N VAL A 57 8.66 -6.98 1.90
CA VAL A 57 9.63 -7.86 2.57
C VAL A 57 10.94 -7.94 1.80
N LEU A 58 10.86 -7.95 0.48
CA LEU A 58 12.01 -8.12 -0.40
C LEU A 58 12.13 -6.94 -1.36
N PRO A 59 12.68 -5.80 -0.89
CA PRO A 59 12.76 -4.60 -1.72
C PRO A 59 13.92 -4.62 -2.73
N ALA A 60 14.83 -5.58 -2.63
CA ALA A 60 15.96 -5.68 -3.56
C ALA A 60 15.48 -5.81 -5.00
N GLY A 61 16.02 -5.00 -5.88
CA GLY A 61 15.65 -5.00 -7.29
C GLY A 61 14.33 -4.31 -7.62
N GLN A 62 13.63 -3.76 -6.63
CA GLN A 62 12.35 -3.08 -6.86
C GLN A 62 12.49 -1.57 -7.08
N GLY A 63 13.70 -1.06 -7.07
CA GLY A 63 13.96 0.36 -7.23
C GLY A 63 13.82 1.14 -5.92
N GLN A 64 13.82 2.45 -6.03
CA GLN A 64 13.73 3.33 -4.89
C GLN A 64 12.31 3.42 -4.37
N ALA A 65 12.14 3.34 -3.05
CA ALA A 65 10.88 3.61 -2.38
C ALA A 65 9.68 2.86 -3.00
N PRO A 66 9.58 1.53 -2.85
CA PRO A 66 8.50 0.76 -3.47
C PRO A 66 7.09 1.27 -3.16
N ALA A 67 6.82 1.72 -1.93
CA ALA A 67 5.53 2.29 -1.58
C ALA A 67 5.22 3.54 -2.41
N ARG A 68 6.21 4.39 -2.64
CA ARG A 68 6.08 5.59 -3.47
C ARG A 68 5.74 5.23 -4.91
N GLN A 69 6.43 4.24 -5.46
CA GLN A 69 6.17 3.78 -6.82
C GLN A 69 4.74 3.24 -6.95
N ALA A 70 4.29 2.44 -5.98
CA ALA A 70 2.93 1.91 -5.97
C ALA A 70 1.89 3.03 -5.87
N SER A 71 2.13 4.00 -5.02
CA SER A 71 1.27 5.16 -4.81
C SER A 71 1.11 5.97 -6.10
N ARG A 72 2.23 6.32 -6.73
CA ARG A 72 2.21 7.07 -7.99
C ARG A 72 1.54 6.29 -9.11
N GLY A 73 1.81 5.00 -9.21
CA GLY A 73 1.19 4.14 -10.22
C GLY A 73 -0.33 4.03 -10.06
N ALA A 74 -0.84 4.25 -8.87
CA ALA A 74 -2.28 4.24 -8.59
C ALA A 74 -2.93 5.63 -8.71
N GLY A 75 -2.16 6.65 -9.08
CA GLY A 75 -2.69 8.00 -9.27
C GLY A 75 -2.83 8.82 -8.00
N VAL A 76 -2.19 8.40 -6.91
CA VAL A 76 -2.13 9.20 -5.68
C VAL A 76 -1.16 10.37 -5.92
N PRO A 77 -1.51 11.61 -5.51
CA PRO A 77 -0.66 12.77 -5.76
C PRO A 77 0.74 12.68 -5.15
N ASP A 78 1.71 13.28 -5.81
CA ASP A 78 3.12 13.27 -5.38
C ASP A 78 3.34 13.92 -4.01
N ALA A 79 2.45 14.81 -3.59
CA ALA A 79 2.55 15.46 -2.28
C ALA A 79 2.27 14.51 -1.12
N VAL A 80 1.65 13.36 -1.37
CA VAL A 80 1.32 12.39 -0.34
C VAL A 80 2.56 11.63 0.10
N GLY A 81 2.83 11.62 1.41
CA GLY A 81 3.96 10.89 1.97
C GLY A 81 3.76 9.39 1.88
N CYS A 82 4.83 8.67 1.60
CA CYS A 82 4.79 7.22 1.44
C CYS A 82 5.88 6.57 2.30
N VAL A 83 5.54 5.50 2.99
CA VAL A 83 6.49 4.74 3.81
C VAL A 83 6.48 3.29 3.39
N THR A 84 7.65 2.74 3.10
CA THR A 84 7.85 1.32 2.84
C THR A 84 8.32 0.67 4.14
N ILE A 85 7.64 -0.39 4.57
CA ILE A 85 7.84 -1.02 5.86
C ILE A 85 8.29 -2.45 5.65
N ASN A 86 9.35 -2.86 6.35
CA ASN A 86 9.78 -4.25 6.36
C ASN A 86 9.81 -4.79 7.78
N LYS A 87 8.91 -5.69 8.07
CA LYS A 87 8.88 -6.49 9.28
C LYS A 87 8.69 -7.95 8.91
N VAL A 88 9.46 -8.41 7.96
CA VAL A 88 9.41 -9.76 7.38
C VAL A 88 7.95 -10.12 7.05
N CYS A 89 7.46 -11.29 7.46
CA CYS A 89 6.09 -11.73 7.13
C CYS A 89 5.00 -10.84 7.73
N GLY A 90 5.30 -10.05 8.74
CA GLY A 90 4.36 -9.12 9.38
C GLY A 90 4.33 -7.73 8.77
N SER A 91 4.99 -7.51 7.62
CA SER A 91 5.14 -6.16 7.06
C SER A 91 3.80 -5.50 6.72
N GLY A 92 2.89 -6.23 6.08
CA GLY A 92 1.57 -5.70 5.74
C GLY A 92 0.72 -5.38 6.96
N LEU A 93 0.70 -6.28 7.94
CA LEU A 93 -0.03 -6.04 9.18
C LEU A 93 0.56 -4.84 9.94
N LYS A 94 1.88 -4.73 9.98
CA LYS A 94 2.53 -3.59 10.62
C LYS A 94 2.16 -2.27 9.93
N ALA A 95 2.05 -2.27 8.61
CA ALA A 95 1.61 -1.10 7.87
C ALA A 95 0.21 -0.66 8.30
N VAL A 96 -0.71 -1.60 8.45
CA VAL A 96 -2.08 -1.33 8.93
C VAL A 96 -2.06 -0.76 10.35
N MET A 97 -1.26 -1.33 11.22
CA MET A 97 -1.13 -0.87 12.62
C MET A 97 -0.59 0.56 12.68
N LEU A 98 0.43 0.87 11.90
CA LEU A 98 1.00 2.22 11.85
C LEU A 98 0.01 3.22 11.26
N ALA A 99 -0.71 2.84 10.21
CA ALA A 99 -1.75 3.71 9.63
C ALA A 99 -2.85 4.00 10.66
N ALA A 100 -3.29 2.99 11.41
CA ALA A 100 -4.28 3.19 12.46
C ALA A 100 -3.79 4.14 13.53
N GLN A 101 -2.53 4.02 13.96
CA GLN A 101 -1.94 4.91 14.95
C GLN A 101 -1.85 6.35 14.43
N SER A 102 -1.44 6.52 13.18
CA SER A 102 -1.32 7.82 12.55
C SER A 102 -2.67 8.52 12.46
N ASP A 103 -3.71 7.81 12.03
CA ASP A 103 -5.06 8.34 11.94
C ASP A 103 -5.63 8.69 13.32
N ARG A 104 -5.36 7.87 14.31
CA ARG A 104 -5.86 8.07 15.67
C ARG A 104 -5.33 9.34 16.32
N LYS A 105 -4.16 9.79 15.91
CA LYS A 105 -3.49 10.98 16.45
C LYS A 105 -3.86 12.27 15.72
N SER A 106 -4.52 12.15 14.60
CA SER A 106 -4.85 13.30 13.75
C SER A 106 -6.00 14.13 14.30
#